data_0beaad7b63f32e030aab56379535d9a9
#
_entry.id   0beaad7b63f32e030aab56379535d9a9
#
_cell.length_a   1.000
_cell.length_b   1.000
_cell.length_c   1.000
_cell.angle_alpha   90.00
_cell.angle_beta   90.00
_cell.angle_gamma   90.00
#
_symmetry.space_group_name_H-M   'P 1'
#
loop_
_entity.id
_entity.type
_entity.pdbx_description
1 polymer ?
#
loop_
_entity_poly.entity_id
_entity_poly.type
_entity_poly.pdbx_seq_one_letter_code
_entity_poly.pdbx_strand_id
1 'polypeptide(L)'
;MRQPRLFLLSTGFLLALLLDGSLSARAAESGYVVKPLSDEQAVEYKLDQSFYKKCTLVQQILIATSDKVSDYAHLETAYLFDQIMGSIDPQVAGRIREQQVLCILVAHDEFTSEVPQFKSDKTGKELDFYNWRSRGFLTRKDNRPVVLFAEEDVLEYEGGMQLESILIHEFGHVIHGAGFDQEQQKRLTDCFERARAKAIWNDGRAAQRYRRVKSETPVRLSDALQESFPEQSAELIRTCLKQGDILVNGKPTNPRVKVTVKDKVLINFGGPKECYAHKNRSEYWAEVLQCWYDTNRTMDHDHNHIHTREQLKAYDPAAAQLCADVLGDSEWRFVSPRLRAGKQHLAGYDPATAPRVVDPVHIENAAYDYYDKYWKSYWQRLEEKHGGKKEVREK
;
A
#
# COMPACT_ATOMS: atom_id res chain seq x y z
N MET A 1 -43.38 -7.97 59.53
CA MET A 1 -41.92 -7.96 59.32
C MET A 1 -41.64 -7.74 57.83
N ARG A 2 -41.20 -6.55 57.47
CA ARG A 2 -40.90 -6.16 56.07
C ARG A 2 -39.39 -6.26 55.87
N GLN A 3 -38.96 -7.03 54.85
CA GLN A 3 -37.58 -7.03 54.36
C GLN A 3 -37.36 -5.89 53.34
N PRO A 4 -36.20 -5.21 53.34
CA PRO A 4 -35.90 -4.13 52.40
C PRO A 4 -35.34 -4.68 51.09
N ARG A 5 -35.81 -4.10 49.98
CA ARG A 5 -35.24 -4.29 48.62
C ARG A 5 -33.95 -3.49 48.51
N LEU A 6 -32.87 -4.17 48.15
CA LEU A 6 -31.59 -3.55 47.79
C LEU A 6 -31.63 -3.15 46.31
N PHE A 7 -31.34 -1.89 46.05
CA PHE A 7 -31.14 -1.32 44.71
C PHE A 7 -29.76 -1.73 44.20
N LEU A 8 -29.73 -2.39 43.06
CA LEU A 8 -28.53 -2.50 42.24
C LEU A 8 -28.68 -1.52 41.07
N LEU A 9 -28.00 -0.40 41.15
CA LEU A 9 -27.83 0.59 40.09
C LEU A 9 -26.34 0.93 39.96
N SER A 10 -25.86 0.94 38.70
CA SER A 10 -24.66 1.60 38.17
C SER A 10 -23.29 0.99 38.44
N THR A 11 -22.92 0.00 37.64
CA THR A 11 -21.51 -0.30 37.38
C THR A 11 -21.15 -0.24 35.88
N GLY A 12 -22.11 0.00 34.99
CA GLY A 12 -21.85 0.02 33.53
C GLY A 12 -21.28 1.35 32.99
N PHE A 13 -21.51 2.48 33.66
CA PHE A 13 -21.10 3.79 33.14
C PHE A 13 -19.66 4.20 33.51
N LEU A 14 -19.08 3.57 34.53
CA LEU A 14 -17.70 3.89 34.94
C LEU A 14 -16.64 3.19 34.09
N LEU A 15 -16.97 2.08 33.43
CA LEU A 15 -16.02 1.32 32.61
C LEU A 15 -15.76 1.97 31.24
N ALA A 16 -16.78 2.61 30.64
CA ALA A 16 -16.64 3.32 29.36
C ALA A 16 -15.80 4.60 29.51
N LEU A 17 -15.98 5.35 30.59
CA LEU A 17 -15.21 6.57 30.90
C LEU A 17 -13.73 6.26 31.22
N LEU A 18 -13.43 5.08 31.77
CA LEU A 18 -12.05 4.66 32.07
C LEU A 18 -11.30 4.20 30.82
N LEU A 19 -11.99 3.67 29.81
CA LEU A 19 -11.39 3.27 28.54
C LEU A 19 -11.05 4.48 27.67
N ASP A 20 -11.95 5.46 27.56
CA ASP A 20 -11.70 6.71 26.83
C ASP A 20 -10.59 7.55 27.49
N GLY A 21 -10.58 7.65 28.82
CA GLY A 21 -9.51 8.32 29.56
C GLY A 21 -8.14 7.65 29.40
N SER A 22 -8.10 6.33 29.24
CA SER A 22 -6.86 5.57 29.05
C SER A 22 -6.26 5.73 27.64
N LEU A 23 -7.09 5.81 26.61
CA LEU A 23 -6.66 6.08 25.23
C LEU A 23 -6.14 7.52 25.08
N SER A 24 -6.85 8.49 25.62
CA SER A 24 -6.44 9.90 25.60
C SER A 24 -5.16 10.15 26.41
N ALA A 25 -4.97 9.50 27.56
CA ALA A 25 -3.74 9.61 28.34
C ALA A 25 -2.54 8.92 27.67
N ARG A 26 -2.75 7.79 26.96
CA ARG A 26 -1.71 7.09 26.21
C ARG A 26 -1.31 7.81 24.93
N ALA A 27 -2.27 8.46 24.24
CA ALA A 27 -1.98 9.32 23.10
C ALA A 27 -1.09 10.52 23.50
N ALA A 28 -1.25 11.06 24.71
CA ALA A 28 -0.41 12.13 25.24
C ALA A 28 1.05 11.72 25.47
N GLU A 29 1.33 10.45 25.78
CA GLU A 29 2.70 9.93 25.88
C GLU A 29 3.40 9.77 24.50
N SER A 30 2.63 9.61 23.41
CA SER A 30 3.18 9.51 22.04
C SER A 30 3.45 10.86 21.38
N GLY A 31 2.98 11.96 21.93
CA GLY A 31 3.07 13.30 21.33
C GLY A 31 2.05 13.57 20.22
N TYR A 32 1.27 12.57 19.77
CA TYR A 32 0.22 12.72 18.77
C TYR A 32 -1.16 12.60 19.40
N VAL A 33 -2.10 13.45 18.97
CA VAL A 33 -3.44 13.48 19.54
C VAL A 33 -4.48 13.44 18.43
N VAL A 34 -5.34 12.41 18.48
CA VAL A 34 -6.56 12.36 17.67
C VAL A 34 -7.64 13.16 18.39
N LYS A 35 -8.25 14.11 17.71
CA LYS A 35 -9.28 15.00 18.27
C LYS A 35 -10.41 15.21 17.28
N PRO A 36 -11.59 15.66 17.75
CA PRO A 36 -12.64 16.12 16.85
C PRO A 36 -12.15 17.21 15.90
N LEU A 37 -12.61 17.19 14.65
CA LEU A 37 -12.33 18.25 13.67
C LEU A 37 -12.98 19.56 14.14
N SER A 38 -12.20 20.64 14.26
CA SER A 38 -12.72 21.95 14.63
C SER A 38 -13.38 22.68 13.46
N ASP A 39 -14.26 23.64 13.75
CA ASP A 39 -14.90 24.48 12.73
C ASP A 39 -13.86 25.26 11.92
N GLU A 40 -12.80 25.79 12.57
CA GLU A 40 -11.73 26.52 11.91
C GLU A 40 -10.99 25.63 10.90
N GLN A 41 -10.63 24.42 11.31
CA GLN A 41 -9.95 23.45 10.43
C GLN A 41 -10.87 23.01 9.27
N ALA A 42 -12.16 22.79 9.56
CA ALA A 42 -13.13 22.44 8.53
C ALA A 42 -13.25 23.53 7.45
N VAL A 43 -13.31 24.79 7.88
CA VAL A 43 -13.35 25.94 6.97
C VAL A 43 -12.04 26.10 6.21
N GLU A 44 -10.90 26.07 6.89
CA GLU A 44 -9.56 26.25 6.30
C GLU A 44 -9.27 25.19 5.23
N TYR A 45 -9.60 23.94 5.52
CA TYR A 45 -9.33 22.80 4.64
C TYR A 45 -10.52 22.42 3.75
N LYS A 46 -11.65 23.16 3.82
CA LYS A 46 -12.90 22.91 3.08
C LYS A 46 -13.42 21.49 3.27
N LEU A 47 -13.47 21.04 4.49
CA LEU A 47 -13.90 19.71 4.88
C LEU A 47 -15.38 19.69 5.23
N ASP A 48 -16.12 18.74 4.67
CA ASP A 48 -17.53 18.51 5.02
C ASP A 48 -17.63 17.82 6.38
N GLN A 49 -18.04 18.55 7.41
CA GLN A 49 -18.19 18.03 8.76
C GLN A 49 -19.30 16.97 8.90
N SER A 50 -20.15 16.79 7.90
CA SER A 50 -21.06 15.64 7.89
C SER A 50 -20.30 14.32 7.74
N PHE A 51 -19.17 14.32 7.05
CA PHE A 51 -18.28 13.18 6.83
C PHE A 51 -17.07 13.19 7.77
N TYR A 52 -16.28 14.29 7.78
CA TYR A 52 -15.06 14.37 8.57
C TYR A 52 -15.35 14.63 10.04
N LYS A 53 -14.93 13.73 10.91
CA LYS A 53 -15.20 13.78 12.35
C LYS A 53 -13.94 13.92 13.18
N LYS A 54 -12.84 13.32 12.74
CA LYS A 54 -11.59 13.25 13.49
C LYS A 54 -10.43 13.87 12.72
N CYS A 55 -9.48 14.43 13.46
CA CYS A 55 -8.25 14.94 12.87
C CYS A 55 -7.04 14.76 13.79
N THR A 56 -5.86 14.79 13.18
CA THR A 56 -4.56 14.88 13.84
C THR A 56 -3.70 15.87 13.04
N LEU A 57 -3.03 16.79 13.71
CA LEU A 57 -2.11 17.72 13.08
C LEU A 57 -0.67 17.33 13.46
N VAL A 58 0.17 17.09 12.46
CA VAL A 58 1.58 16.76 12.62
C VAL A 58 2.41 17.46 11.55
N GLN A 59 3.53 18.11 11.90
CA GLN A 59 4.41 18.77 10.94
C GLN A 59 3.67 19.73 9.97
N GLN A 60 2.57 20.35 10.42
CA GLN A 60 1.63 21.16 9.62
C GLN A 60 0.89 20.38 8.51
N ILE A 61 0.86 19.07 8.59
CA ILE A 61 0.02 18.20 7.77
C ILE A 61 -1.23 17.86 8.56
N LEU A 62 -2.41 18.15 8.01
CA LEU A 62 -3.68 17.78 8.62
C LEU A 62 -4.09 16.38 8.15
N ILE A 63 -4.22 15.45 9.07
CA ILE A 63 -4.83 14.13 8.85
C ILE A 63 -6.30 14.25 9.23
N ALA A 64 -7.23 14.01 8.31
CA ALA A 64 -8.67 14.13 8.54
C ALA A 64 -9.42 12.89 8.04
N THR A 65 -10.41 12.43 8.82
CA THR A 65 -11.12 11.18 8.54
C THR A 65 -12.58 11.21 8.98
N SER A 66 -13.36 10.22 8.52
CA SER A 66 -14.62 9.86 9.13
C SER A 66 -14.40 9.34 10.57
N ASP A 67 -15.47 9.07 11.30
CA ASP A 67 -15.42 8.43 12.63
C ASP A 67 -15.09 6.94 12.58
N LYS A 68 -15.21 6.29 11.41
CA LYS A 68 -14.95 4.87 11.21
C LYS A 68 -13.46 4.51 11.27
N VAL A 69 -12.58 5.39 10.81
CA VAL A 69 -11.14 5.15 10.78
C VAL A 69 -10.60 4.98 12.21
N SER A 70 -9.79 3.96 12.44
CA SER A 70 -9.14 3.71 13.72
C SER A 70 -8.23 4.86 14.15
N ASP A 71 -8.26 5.21 15.45
CA ASP A 71 -7.32 6.18 16.00
C ASP A 71 -5.86 5.72 15.85
N TYR A 72 -5.61 4.41 15.86
CA TYR A 72 -4.27 3.87 15.59
C TYR A 72 -3.77 4.17 14.18
N ALA A 73 -4.65 4.24 13.18
CA ALA A 73 -4.27 4.66 11.82
C ALA A 73 -3.84 6.13 11.78
N HIS A 74 -4.51 7.01 12.51
CA HIS A 74 -4.06 8.39 12.70
C HIS A 74 -2.70 8.47 13.38
N LEU A 75 -2.50 7.74 14.47
CA LEU A 75 -1.27 7.75 15.25
C LEU A 75 -0.09 7.19 14.45
N GLU A 76 -0.31 6.12 13.70
CA GLU A 76 0.72 5.55 12.81
C GLU A 76 1.07 6.49 11.66
N THR A 77 0.07 7.10 11.01
CA THR A 77 0.27 8.09 9.96
C THR A 77 1.04 9.31 10.48
N ALA A 78 0.67 9.82 11.66
CA ALA A 78 1.36 10.94 12.29
C ALA A 78 2.82 10.59 12.62
N TYR A 79 3.06 9.40 13.15
CA TYR A 79 4.40 8.91 13.44
C TYR A 79 5.27 8.84 12.18
N LEU A 80 4.75 8.25 11.10
CA LEU A 80 5.51 8.13 9.85
C LEU A 80 5.82 9.52 9.25
N PHE A 81 4.86 10.43 9.23
CA PHE A 81 5.11 11.80 8.77
C PHE A 81 6.14 12.51 9.65
N ASP A 82 6.08 12.34 10.96
CA ASP A 82 7.03 12.98 11.88
C ASP A 82 8.46 12.44 11.68
N GLN A 83 8.63 11.12 11.54
CA GLN A 83 9.93 10.50 11.26
C GLN A 83 10.52 11.00 9.94
N ILE A 84 9.73 11.05 8.88
CA ILE A 84 10.20 11.48 7.56
C ILE A 84 10.47 12.99 7.58
N MET A 85 9.51 13.81 7.99
CA MET A 85 9.64 15.27 8.01
C MET A 85 10.73 15.79 8.98
N GLY A 86 11.02 15.01 10.02
CA GLY A 86 12.09 15.32 10.97
C GLY A 86 13.49 15.01 10.44
N SER A 87 13.62 14.17 9.42
CA SER A 87 14.90 13.77 8.84
C SER A 87 15.24 14.46 7.51
N ILE A 88 14.24 14.95 6.78
CA ILE A 88 14.47 15.57 5.46
C ILE A 88 15.12 16.95 5.56
N ASP A 89 15.72 17.39 4.47
CA ASP A 89 16.31 18.71 4.35
C ASP A 89 15.34 19.80 4.85
N PRO A 90 15.79 20.71 5.75
CA PRO A 90 14.90 21.71 6.36
C PRO A 90 14.21 22.64 5.37
N GLN A 91 14.81 22.93 4.21
CA GLN A 91 14.21 23.78 3.19
C GLN A 91 13.10 23.01 2.46
N VAL A 92 13.33 21.72 2.17
CA VAL A 92 12.30 20.82 1.60
C VAL A 92 11.12 20.69 2.58
N ALA A 93 11.41 20.44 3.87
CA ALA A 93 10.38 20.38 4.90
C ALA A 93 9.60 21.69 5.03
N GLY A 94 10.29 22.83 4.97
CA GLY A 94 9.67 24.17 5.00
C GLY A 94 8.66 24.35 3.86
N ARG A 95 9.08 24.06 2.62
CA ARG A 95 8.20 24.18 1.45
C ARG A 95 6.98 23.24 1.53
N ILE A 96 7.15 22.03 2.04
CA ILE A 96 6.00 21.10 2.24
C ILE A 96 5.00 21.67 3.26
N ARG A 97 5.49 22.20 4.40
CA ARG A 97 4.63 22.82 5.43
C ARG A 97 3.83 23.99 4.88
N GLU A 98 4.45 24.85 4.07
CA GLU A 98 3.81 26.00 3.43
C GLU A 98 2.65 25.59 2.48
N GLN A 99 2.66 24.37 1.96
CA GLN A 99 1.62 23.87 1.05
C GLN A 99 0.34 23.42 1.77
N GLN A 100 0.31 23.39 3.12
CA GLN A 100 -0.85 22.95 3.89
C GLN A 100 -1.38 21.59 3.41
N VAL A 101 -0.53 20.59 3.38
CA VAL A 101 -0.89 19.24 2.91
C VAL A 101 -2.06 18.69 3.69
N LEU A 102 -3.07 18.18 2.99
CA LEU A 102 -4.18 17.43 3.57
C LEU A 102 -3.96 15.94 3.35
N CYS A 103 -3.94 15.18 4.42
CA CYS A 103 -3.95 13.71 4.39
C CYS A 103 -5.35 13.21 4.74
N ILE A 104 -5.91 12.37 3.91
CA ILE A 104 -7.20 11.72 4.15
C ILE A 104 -6.96 10.23 4.34
N LEU A 105 -7.45 9.67 5.44
CA LEU A 105 -7.53 8.22 5.59
C LEU A 105 -8.95 7.77 5.28
N VAL A 106 -9.09 6.66 4.57
CA VAL A 106 -10.35 6.00 4.30
C VAL A 106 -10.41 4.70 5.09
N ALA A 107 -11.52 4.43 5.76
CA ALA A 107 -11.67 3.22 6.55
C ALA A 107 -11.69 1.96 5.66
N HIS A 108 -11.35 0.82 6.26
CA HIS A 108 -11.32 -0.48 5.57
C HIS A 108 -12.69 -0.90 5.00
N ASP A 109 -13.79 -0.38 5.55
CA ASP A 109 -15.17 -0.60 5.12
C ASP A 109 -15.81 0.60 4.40
N GLU A 110 -15.00 1.60 4.01
CA GLU A 110 -15.39 2.75 3.21
C GLU A 110 -14.78 2.69 1.81
N PHE A 111 -15.52 3.17 0.82
CA PHE A 111 -15.00 3.34 -0.54
C PHE A 111 -14.45 4.75 -0.76
N THR A 112 -13.44 4.86 -1.59
CA THR A 112 -12.86 6.16 -1.97
C THR A 112 -13.90 7.11 -2.56
N SER A 113 -14.88 6.58 -3.31
CA SER A 113 -15.98 7.38 -3.87
C SER A 113 -16.98 7.93 -2.84
N GLU A 114 -16.95 7.45 -1.61
CA GLU A 114 -17.77 7.97 -0.51
C GLU A 114 -17.15 9.21 0.14
N VAL A 115 -15.82 9.37 -0.01
CA VAL A 115 -15.09 10.52 0.52
C VAL A 115 -15.47 11.79 -0.26
N PRO A 116 -15.91 12.89 0.39
CA PRO A 116 -16.42 14.08 -0.27
C PRO A 116 -15.51 14.66 -1.35
N GLN A 117 -14.18 14.67 -1.13
CA GLN A 117 -13.17 15.15 -2.08
C GLN A 117 -13.01 14.25 -3.31
N PHE A 118 -13.44 13.00 -3.24
CA PHE A 118 -13.18 11.98 -4.24
C PHE A 118 -14.45 11.34 -4.81
N LYS A 119 -15.61 11.99 -4.61
CA LYS A 119 -16.86 11.62 -5.28
C LYS A 119 -16.62 11.47 -6.78
N SER A 120 -17.18 10.42 -7.37
CA SER A 120 -16.97 10.08 -8.77
C SER A 120 -18.32 10.01 -9.51
N ASP A 121 -18.34 10.48 -10.75
CA ASP A 121 -19.49 10.32 -11.65
C ASP A 121 -19.52 8.93 -12.34
N LYS A 122 -18.52 8.07 -12.05
CA LYS A 122 -18.44 6.71 -12.56
C LYS A 122 -19.56 5.85 -11.99
N THR A 123 -19.99 4.86 -12.78
CA THR A 123 -21.03 3.90 -12.38
C THR A 123 -20.65 2.46 -12.75
N GLY A 124 -21.27 1.48 -12.12
CA GLY A 124 -21.06 0.05 -12.41
C GLY A 124 -19.57 -0.33 -12.34
N LYS A 125 -19.10 -1.11 -13.30
CA LYS A 125 -17.70 -1.63 -13.33
C LYS A 125 -16.62 -0.56 -13.28
N GLU A 126 -16.86 0.63 -13.80
CA GLU A 126 -15.88 1.72 -13.73
C GLU A 126 -15.77 2.30 -12.32
N LEU A 127 -16.88 2.36 -11.59
CA LEU A 127 -16.91 2.77 -10.19
C LEU A 127 -16.26 1.69 -9.31
N ASP A 128 -16.57 0.43 -9.56
CA ASP A 128 -15.96 -0.70 -8.85
C ASP A 128 -14.44 -0.70 -9.02
N PHE A 129 -13.97 -0.51 -10.26
CA PHE A 129 -12.55 -0.38 -10.54
C PHE A 129 -11.91 0.82 -9.84
N TYR A 130 -12.59 1.98 -9.83
CA TYR A 130 -12.12 3.16 -9.14
C TYR A 130 -11.97 2.89 -7.63
N ASN A 131 -12.99 2.32 -6.98
CA ASN A 131 -12.97 2.02 -5.56
C ASN A 131 -11.92 0.98 -5.19
N TRP A 132 -11.70 -0.02 -6.03
CA TRP A 132 -10.65 -1.01 -5.82
C TRP A 132 -9.24 -0.43 -6.01
N ARG A 133 -9.03 0.36 -7.07
CA ARG A 133 -7.68 0.81 -7.48
C ARG A 133 -7.19 2.03 -6.72
N SER A 134 -8.11 2.90 -6.29
CA SER A 134 -7.78 4.23 -5.75
C SER A 134 -7.80 4.24 -4.23
N ARG A 135 -6.98 3.37 -3.60
CA ARG A 135 -6.86 3.27 -2.14
C ARG A 135 -5.60 3.96 -1.59
N GLY A 136 -4.72 4.44 -2.47
CA GLY A 136 -3.54 5.26 -2.17
C GLY A 136 -3.20 6.10 -3.38
N PHE A 137 -3.15 7.42 -3.25
CA PHE A 137 -2.73 8.34 -4.31
C PHE A 137 -2.57 9.78 -3.83
N LEU A 138 -1.77 10.56 -4.58
CA LEU A 138 -1.66 12.01 -4.43
C LEU A 138 -2.44 12.73 -5.53
N THR A 139 -3.12 13.81 -5.17
CA THR A 139 -3.74 14.78 -6.09
C THR A 139 -3.59 16.20 -5.57
N ARG A 140 -4.13 17.19 -6.28
CA ARG A 140 -4.26 18.57 -5.81
C ARG A 140 -5.71 19.00 -5.82
N LYS A 141 -6.16 19.56 -4.72
CA LYS A 141 -7.48 20.19 -4.57
C LYS A 141 -7.30 21.55 -3.89
N ASP A 142 -8.02 22.54 -4.31
CA ASP A 142 -7.97 23.90 -3.73
C ASP A 142 -6.53 24.43 -3.55
N ASN A 143 -5.68 24.21 -4.55
CA ASN A 143 -4.27 24.60 -4.60
C ASN A 143 -3.36 23.93 -3.56
N ARG A 144 -3.82 22.92 -2.82
CA ARG A 144 -3.00 22.16 -1.87
C ARG A 144 -2.81 20.70 -2.32
N PRO A 145 -1.72 20.04 -1.92
CA PRO A 145 -1.60 18.61 -2.07
C PRO A 145 -2.62 17.90 -1.17
N VAL A 146 -3.31 16.91 -1.73
CA VAL A 146 -4.22 16.03 -1.00
C VAL A 146 -3.79 14.60 -1.23
N VAL A 147 -3.36 13.94 -0.19
CA VAL A 147 -2.94 12.54 -0.23
C VAL A 147 -3.96 11.67 0.48
N LEU A 148 -4.31 10.55 -0.14
CA LEU A 148 -5.24 9.57 0.44
C LEU A 148 -4.49 8.27 0.69
N PHE A 149 -4.79 7.65 1.84
CA PHE A 149 -4.35 6.31 2.21
C PHE A 149 -5.51 5.48 2.73
N ALA A 150 -5.44 4.18 2.51
CA ALA A 150 -6.35 3.25 3.14
C ALA A 150 -5.85 2.88 4.54
N GLU A 151 -6.77 2.81 5.50
CA GLU A 151 -6.50 2.40 6.88
C GLU A 151 -5.83 1.02 6.93
N GLU A 152 -6.32 0.09 6.13
CA GLU A 152 -5.81 -1.27 6.05
C GLU A 152 -4.38 -1.38 5.55
N ASP A 153 -3.93 -0.42 4.74
CA ASP A 153 -2.54 -0.37 4.25
C ASP A 153 -1.62 0.29 5.28
N VAL A 154 -2.13 1.31 5.98
CA VAL A 154 -1.38 2.02 7.05
C VAL A 154 -1.10 1.09 8.24
N LEU A 155 -2.07 0.26 8.63
CA LEU A 155 -1.95 -0.66 9.78
C LEU A 155 -1.68 -2.11 9.36
N GLU A 156 -1.50 -2.36 8.05
CA GLU A 156 -1.25 -3.68 7.48
C GLU A 156 -2.27 -4.74 7.92
N TYR A 157 -3.57 -4.42 7.84
CA TYR A 157 -4.64 -5.37 8.12
C TYR A 157 -4.57 -6.59 7.21
N GLU A 158 -5.10 -7.71 7.66
CA GLU A 158 -5.25 -8.88 6.79
C GLU A 158 -6.17 -8.54 5.61
N GLY A 159 -5.66 -8.67 4.39
CA GLY A 159 -6.35 -8.28 3.15
C GLY A 159 -5.88 -6.94 2.57
N GLY A 160 -5.26 -6.06 3.36
CA GLY A 160 -4.58 -4.85 2.90
C GLY A 160 -3.17 -5.11 2.36
N MET A 161 -2.46 -4.04 2.00
CA MET A 161 -1.07 -4.12 1.56
C MET A 161 -0.15 -4.36 2.76
N GLN A 162 0.63 -5.43 2.70
CA GLN A 162 1.56 -5.84 3.77
C GLN A 162 2.99 -6.02 3.28
N LEU A 163 3.25 -5.68 2.02
CA LEU A 163 4.53 -5.95 1.36
C LEU A 163 5.36 -4.68 1.15
N GLU A 164 4.71 -3.53 1.25
CA GLU A 164 5.30 -2.20 1.12
C GLU A 164 4.48 -1.18 1.91
N SER A 165 5.06 -0.03 2.20
CA SER A 165 4.31 1.10 2.75
C SER A 165 3.80 2.01 1.62
N ILE A 166 2.53 1.91 1.29
CA ILE A 166 1.86 2.82 0.34
C ILE A 166 1.95 4.27 0.84
N LEU A 167 1.86 4.50 2.16
CA LEU A 167 2.02 5.82 2.73
C LEU A 167 3.36 6.44 2.37
N ILE A 168 4.47 5.69 2.50
CA ILE A 168 5.81 6.19 2.17
C ILE A 168 5.92 6.46 0.66
N HIS A 169 5.34 5.61 -0.19
CA HIS A 169 5.29 5.82 -1.64
C HIS A 169 4.61 7.14 -2.01
N GLU A 170 3.36 7.32 -1.58
CA GLU A 170 2.56 8.50 -1.91
C GLU A 170 3.11 9.78 -1.26
N PHE A 171 3.68 9.68 -0.05
CA PHE A 171 4.35 10.81 0.56
C PHE A 171 5.64 11.18 -0.19
N GLY A 172 6.28 10.23 -0.85
CA GLY A 172 7.34 10.49 -1.81
C GLY A 172 6.88 11.45 -2.92
N HIS A 173 5.68 11.26 -3.44
CA HIS A 173 5.09 12.20 -4.42
C HIS A 173 4.85 13.59 -3.82
N VAL A 174 4.45 13.69 -2.54
CA VAL A 174 4.35 14.99 -1.84
C VAL A 174 5.71 15.64 -1.74
N ILE A 175 6.76 14.91 -1.35
CA ILE A 175 8.12 15.44 -1.18
C ILE A 175 8.62 16.06 -2.48
N HIS A 176 8.57 15.34 -3.61
CA HIS A 176 9.08 15.92 -4.86
C HIS A 176 8.14 16.96 -5.47
N GLY A 177 6.82 16.81 -5.30
CA GLY A 177 5.82 17.68 -5.92
C GLY A 177 5.61 19.02 -5.19
N ALA A 178 5.81 19.04 -3.87
CA ALA A 178 5.61 20.22 -3.02
C ALA A 178 6.91 20.74 -2.39
N GLY A 179 7.89 19.83 -2.17
CA GLY A 179 9.10 20.14 -1.45
C GLY A 179 10.31 20.49 -2.34
N PHE A 180 10.43 19.91 -3.54
CA PHE A 180 11.60 20.12 -4.39
C PHE A 180 11.59 21.51 -5.05
N ASP A 181 12.74 22.16 -5.04
CA ASP A 181 13.01 23.32 -5.90
C ASP A 181 13.43 22.89 -7.31
N GLN A 182 13.74 23.86 -8.17
CA GLN A 182 14.10 23.61 -9.57
C GLN A 182 15.38 22.76 -9.71
N GLU A 183 16.38 22.97 -8.84
CA GLU A 183 17.62 22.19 -8.86
C GLU A 183 17.36 20.73 -8.47
N GLN A 184 16.62 20.51 -7.40
CA GLN A 184 16.24 19.16 -6.95
C GLN A 184 15.38 18.43 -8.00
N GLN A 185 14.44 19.14 -8.64
CA GLN A 185 13.65 18.61 -9.75
C GLN A 185 14.52 18.21 -10.94
N LYS A 186 15.52 19.02 -11.26
CA LYS A 186 16.50 18.72 -12.32
C LYS A 186 17.32 17.50 -11.95
N ARG A 187 17.86 17.44 -10.74
CA ARG A 187 18.63 16.28 -10.26
C ARG A 187 17.84 14.99 -10.32
N LEU A 188 16.57 15.02 -9.93
CA LEU A 188 15.68 13.85 -10.04
C LEU A 188 15.50 13.43 -11.51
N THR A 189 15.34 14.39 -12.42
CA THR A 189 15.26 14.12 -13.85
C THR A 189 16.55 13.47 -14.36
N ASP A 190 17.70 14.04 -14.01
CA ASP A 190 19.03 13.54 -14.42
C ASP A 190 19.29 12.11 -13.87
N CYS A 191 18.82 11.79 -12.64
CA CYS A 191 18.89 10.43 -12.08
C CYS A 191 18.04 9.45 -12.88
N PHE A 192 16.79 9.80 -13.15
CA PHE A 192 15.86 8.96 -13.90
C PHE A 192 16.36 8.69 -15.34
N GLU A 193 16.77 9.74 -16.07
CA GLU A 193 17.30 9.58 -17.44
C GLU A 193 18.60 8.75 -17.48
N ARG A 194 19.47 8.89 -16.47
CA ARG A 194 20.65 8.04 -16.31
C ARG A 194 20.26 6.58 -16.03
N ALA A 195 19.28 6.35 -15.19
CA ALA A 195 18.77 5.01 -14.91
C ALA A 195 18.24 4.36 -16.20
N ARG A 196 17.47 5.10 -16.98
CA ARG A 196 16.98 4.64 -18.29
C ARG A 196 18.12 4.34 -19.28
N ALA A 197 19.07 5.25 -19.40
CA ALA A 197 20.20 5.09 -20.31
C ALA A 197 21.07 3.87 -19.98
N LYS A 198 21.15 3.49 -18.70
CA LYS A 198 21.88 2.31 -18.19
C LYS A 198 21.03 1.04 -18.16
N ALA A 199 19.76 1.11 -18.54
CA ALA A 199 18.78 0.03 -18.44
C ALA A 199 18.62 -0.55 -17.03
N ILE A 200 18.96 0.19 -15.97
CA ILE A 200 18.63 -0.17 -14.59
C ILE A 200 17.14 0.08 -14.33
N TRP A 201 16.55 -0.67 -13.38
CA TRP A 201 15.10 -0.79 -13.18
C TRP A 201 14.36 -1.39 -14.39
N ASN A 202 15.09 -2.04 -15.32
CA ASN A 202 14.52 -2.80 -16.42
C ASN A 202 14.89 -4.30 -16.32
N ASP A 203 15.20 -4.75 -15.12
CA ASP A 203 15.60 -6.10 -14.78
C ASP A 203 14.58 -6.81 -13.87
N GLY A 204 13.37 -6.26 -13.80
CA GLY A 204 12.25 -6.88 -13.13
C GLY A 204 11.90 -8.24 -13.71
N ARG A 205 11.30 -9.10 -12.91
CA ARG A 205 10.81 -10.38 -13.38
C ARG A 205 9.38 -10.25 -13.86
N ALA A 206 9.07 -10.79 -15.02
CA ALA A 206 7.70 -10.94 -15.47
C ALA A 206 7.04 -12.05 -14.63
N ALA A 207 6.56 -11.68 -13.44
CA ALA A 207 5.88 -12.57 -12.50
C ALA A 207 4.55 -11.99 -12.08
N GLN A 208 3.54 -12.84 -11.84
CA GLN A 208 2.23 -12.44 -11.40
C GLN A 208 1.75 -13.32 -10.25
N ARG A 209 1.23 -12.68 -9.20
CA ARG A 209 0.58 -13.40 -8.11
C ARG A 209 -0.76 -13.95 -8.59
N TYR A 210 -0.93 -15.26 -8.48
CA TYR A 210 -2.20 -15.93 -8.73
C TYR A 210 -3.11 -15.77 -7.50
N ARG A 211 -4.19 -15.00 -7.64
CA ARG A 211 -5.08 -14.63 -6.53
C ARG A 211 -6.41 -15.39 -6.54
N ARG A 212 -6.63 -16.32 -7.49
CA ARG A 212 -7.90 -17.01 -7.67
C ARG A 212 -8.06 -18.30 -6.85
N VAL A 213 -7.07 -18.66 -6.03
CA VAL A 213 -7.27 -19.72 -5.04
C VAL A 213 -8.18 -19.16 -3.96
N LYS A 214 -9.45 -19.54 -3.97
CA LYS A 214 -10.44 -19.09 -2.98
C LYS A 214 -10.81 -20.19 -1.97
N SER A 215 -10.31 -21.41 -2.14
CA SER A 215 -10.69 -22.56 -1.32
C SER A 215 -9.98 -22.55 0.03
N GLU A 216 -10.75 -22.61 1.11
CA GLU A 216 -10.26 -22.86 2.46
C GLU A 216 -9.76 -24.30 2.62
N THR A 217 -10.28 -25.24 1.83
CA THR A 217 -9.83 -26.63 1.82
C THR A 217 -8.78 -26.86 0.73
N PRO A 218 -7.82 -27.78 0.95
CA PRO A 218 -6.75 -28.01 -0.01
C PRO A 218 -7.24 -28.51 -1.36
N VAL A 219 -7.04 -27.71 -2.43
CA VAL A 219 -7.30 -28.06 -3.84
C VAL A 219 -6.00 -28.27 -4.59
N ARG A 220 -5.98 -29.08 -5.63
CA ARG A 220 -4.79 -29.20 -6.48
C ARG A 220 -4.57 -27.92 -7.25
N LEU A 221 -3.36 -27.39 -7.21
CA LEU A 221 -3.01 -26.15 -7.92
C LEU A 221 -3.22 -26.31 -9.44
N SER A 222 -2.87 -27.46 -10.02
CA SER A 222 -3.11 -27.72 -11.45
C SER A 222 -4.59 -27.60 -11.83
N ASP A 223 -5.48 -28.08 -10.97
CA ASP A 223 -6.92 -28.06 -11.23
C ASP A 223 -7.48 -26.63 -11.09
N ALA A 224 -7.06 -25.91 -10.06
CA ALA A 224 -7.42 -24.51 -9.87
C ALA A 224 -6.93 -23.60 -11.01
N LEU A 225 -5.71 -23.84 -11.52
CA LEU A 225 -5.18 -23.12 -12.68
C LEU A 225 -5.95 -23.46 -13.96
N GLN A 226 -6.28 -24.75 -14.18
CA GLN A 226 -7.06 -25.17 -15.36
C GLN A 226 -8.48 -24.60 -15.35
N GLU A 227 -9.11 -24.52 -14.17
CA GLU A 227 -10.41 -23.91 -14.01
C GLU A 227 -10.38 -22.40 -14.30
N SER A 228 -9.33 -21.72 -13.85
CA SER A 228 -9.18 -20.26 -14.03
C SER A 228 -8.73 -19.87 -15.44
N PHE A 229 -8.04 -20.76 -16.13
CA PHE A 229 -7.49 -20.54 -17.47
C PHE A 229 -7.86 -21.72 -18.39
N PRO A 230 -9.15 -21.88 -18.73
CA PRO A 230 -9.63 -23.03 -19.48
C PRO A 230 -9.07 -23.10 -20.91
N GLU A 231 -8.62 -21.97 -21.44
CA GLU A 231 -7.97 -21.85 -22.74
C GLU A 231 -6.54 -22.43 -22.77
N GLN A 232 -5.91 -22.61 -21.61
CA GLN A 232 -4.56 -23.16 -21.52
C GLN A 232 -4.57 -24.68 -21.49
N SER A 233 -3.60 -25.29 -22.19
CA SER A 233 -3.51 -26.76 -22.16
C SER A 233 -3.05 -27.27 -20.80
N ALA A 234 -3.64 -28.40 -20.37
CA ALA A 234 -3.23 -29.06 -19.13
C ALA A 234 -1.73 -29.51 -19.18
N GLU A 235 -1.21 -29.72 -20.38
CA GLU A 235 0.21 -30.05 -20.59
C GLU A 235 1.12 -28.85 -20.31
N LEU A 236 0.77 -27.65 -20.81
CA LEU A 236 1.50 -26.43 -20.53
C LEU A 236 1.52 -26.15 -19.03
N ILE A 237 0.38 -26.21 -18.36
CA ILE A 237 0.27 -25.99 -16.90
C ILE A 237 1.18 -26.97 -16.14
N ARG A 238 1.15 -28.27 -16.49
CA ARG A 238 2.01 -29.29 -15.87
C ARG A 238 3.49 -29.03 -16.15
N THR A 239 3.83 -28.57 -17.35
CA THR A 239 5.21 -28.23 -17.70
C THR A 239 5.71 -27.06 -16.88
N CYS A 240 4.94 -25.97 -16.78
CA CYS A 240 5.29 -24.81 -15.95
C CYS A 240 5.52 -25.20 -14.47
N LEU A 241 4.67 -26.08 -13.91
CA LEU A 241 4.84 -26.58 -12.55
C LEU A 241 6.14 -27.39 -12.39
N LYS A 242 6.45 -28.26 -13.35
CA LYS A 242 7.67 -29.09 -13.34
C LYS A 242 8.96 -28.26 -13.54
N GLN A 243 8.89 -27.22 -14.35
CA GLN A 243 10.04 -26.36 -14.67
C GLN A 243 10.29 -25.28 -13.61
N GLY A 244 9.42 -25.17 -12.59
CA GLY A 244 9.57 -24.19 -11.54
C GLY A 244 9.15 -22.77 -11.93
N ASP A 245 8.36 -22.62 -13.00
CA ASP A 245 7.76 -21.33 -13.36
C ASP A 245 6.64 -20.92 -12.40
N ILE A 246 6.12 -21.87 -11.61
CA ILE A 246 5.10 -21.63 -10.59
C ILE A 246 5.68 -21.96 -9.23
N LEU A 247 5.67 -20.96 -8.36
CA LEU A 247 6.18 -21.05 -6.99
C LEU A 247 5.03 -21.06 -6.00
N VAL A 248 5.11 -21.89 -4.98
CA VAL A 248 4.20 -21.86 -3.83
C VAL A 248 5.01 -21.49 -2.60
N ASN A 249 4.63 -20.39 -1.95
CA ASN A 249 5.34 -19.86 -0.77
C ASN A 249 6.85 -19.66 -1.05
N GLY A 250 7.18 -19.15 -2.25
CA GLY A 250 8.54 -18.87 -2.69
C GLY A 250 9.37 -20.08 -3.15
N LYS A 251 8.79 -21.29 -3.17
CA LYS A 251 9.51 -22.53 -3.54
C LYS A 251 8.94 -23.12 -4.83
N PRO A 252 9.80 -23.72 -5.69
CA PRO A 252 9.33 -24.54 -6.81
C PRO A 252 8.43 -25.67 -6.31
N THR A 253 7.46 -26.02 -7.12
CA THR A 253 6.43 -26.98 -6.74
C THR A 253 6.23 -28.04 -7.83
N ASN A 254 5.30 -28.96 -7.61
CA ASN A 254 4.97 -30.03 -8.54
C ASN A 254 3.46 -30.07 -8.84
N PRO A 255 3.04 -30.78 -9.90
CA PRO A 255 1.62 -30.83 -10.30
C PRO A 255 0.64 -31.42 -9.27
N ARG A 256 1.13 -32.08 -8.24
CA ARG A 256 0.30 -32.69 -7.17
C ARG A 256 0.16 -31.80 -5.95
N VAL A 257 0.85 -30.66 -5.88
CA VAL A 257 0.75 -29.73 -4.75
C VAL A 257 -0.69 -29.31 -4.54
N LYS A 258 -1.09 -29.27 -3.29
CA LYS A 258 -2.37 -28.71 -2.88
C LYS A 258 -2.18 -27.35 -2.24
N VAL A 259 -3.08 -26.45 -2.52
CA VAL A 259 -3.05 -25.06 -2.04
C VAL A 259 -4.39 -24.65 -1.47
N THR A 260 -4.37 -23.67 -0.60
CA THR A 260 -5.54 -23.01 -0.01
C THR A 260 -5.42 -21.50 -0.24
N VAL A 261 -6.43 -20.74 0.14
CA VAL A 261 -6.41 -19.27 0.11
C VAL A 261 -5.21 -18.65 0.87
N LYS A 262 -4.63 -19.39 1.83
CA LYS A 262 -3.48 -18.94 2.64
C LYS A 262 -2.14 -19.04 1.90
N ASP A 263 -2.08 -19.80 0.80
CA ASP A 263 -0.85 -20.02 0.07
C ASP A 263 -0.56 -18.89 -0.90
N LYS A 264 0.70 -18.44 -0.93
CA LYS A 264 1.18 -17.46 -1.91
C LYS A 264 1.64 -18.18 -3.17
N VAL A 265 0.83 -18.12 -4.24
CA VAL A 265 1.19 -18.68 -5.54
C VAL A 265 1.68 -17.58 -6.46
N LEU A 266 2.89 -17.73 -7.00
CA LEU A 266 3.50 -16.82 -7.95
C LEU A 266 3.77 -17.56 -9.26
N ILE A 267 3.28 -17.02 -10.38
CA ILE A 267 3.59 -17.52 -11.72
C ILE A 267 4.67 -16.63 -12.31
N ASN A 268 5.82 -17.22 -12.61
CA ASN A 268 7.00 -16.55 -13.15
C ASN A 268 7.08 -16.79 -14.67
N PHE A 269 6.83 -15.75 -15.44
CA PHE A 269 6.84 -15.82 -16.91
C PHE A 269 8.23 -15.62 -17.52
N GLY A 270 9.24 -15.33 -16.67
CA GLY A 270 10.64 -15.14 -17.11
C GLY A 270 10.88 -13.82 -17.85
N GLY A 271 12.14 -13.59 -18.14
CA GLY A 271 12.60 -12.43 -18.91
C GLY A 271 12.72 -11.14 -18.11
N PRO A 272 13.46 -10.17 -18.65
CA PRO A 272 13.47 -8.82 -18.10
C PRO A 272 12.12 -8.18 -18.31
N LYS A 273 11.67 -7.43 -17.31
CA LYS A 273 10.49 -6.59 -17.36
C LYS A 273 10.83 -5.25 -16.73
N GLU A 274 10.31 -4.19 -17.32
CA GLU A 274 10.36 -2.85 -16.77
C GLU A 274 9.69 -2.84 -15.37
N CYS A 275 10.43 -2.37 -14.37
CA CYS A 275 9.91 -2.19 -13.02
C CYS A 275 9.02 -0.96 -12.94
N TYR A 276 8.22 -0.85 -11.88
CA TYR A 276 7.37 0.31 -11.64
C TYR A 276 8.21 1.60 -11.55
N ALA A 277 9.39 1.54 -10.96
CA ALA A 277 10.37 2.63 -10.93
C ALA A 277 10.79 3.14 -12.33
N HIS A 278 10.67 2.33 -13.37
CA HIS A 278 11.04 2.74 -14.74
C HIS A 278 9.91 3.42 -15.51
N LYS A 279 8.68 3.38 -14.98
CA LYS A 279 7.47 3.87 -15.65
C LYS A 279 7.51 5.37 -15.97
N ASN A 280 7.89 6.18 -15.01
CA ASN A 280 8.10 7.62 -15.15
C ASN A 280 8.93 8.15 -13.96
N ARG A 281 9.37 9.42 -14.07
CA ARG A 281 10.20 10.07 -13.07
C ARG A 281 9.58 10.15 -11.67
N SER A 282 8.27 10.31 -11.60
CA SER A 282 7.54 10.42 -10.34
C SER A 282 7.52 9.09 -9.58
N GLU A 283 7.17 8.02 -10.30
CA GLU A 283 7.20 6.66 -9.73
C GLU A 283 8.63 6.22 -9.39
N TYR A 284 9.61 6.57 -10.24
CA TYR A 284 11.03 6.31 -9.93
C TYR A 284 11.43 6.90 -8.56
N TRP A 285 11.04 8.16 -8.28
CA TRP A 285 11.33 8.78 -6.99
C TRP A 285 10.63 8.05 -5.83
N ALA A 286 9.34 7.74 -5.96
CA ALA A 286 8.57 7.06 -4.93
C ALA A 286 9.14 5.67 -4.61
N GLU A 287 9.52 4.90 -5.63
CA GLU A 287 10.13 3.57 -5.49
C GLU A 287 11.52 3.63 -4.82
N VAL A 288 12.39 4.57 -5.23
CA VAL A 288 13.70 4.71 -4.59
C VAL A 288 13.58 5.19 -3.16
N LEU A 289 12.57 6.01 -2.85
CA LEU A 289 12.27 6.44 -1.48
C LEU A 289 11.79 5.28 -0.62
N GLN A 290 10.93 4.40 -1.14
CA GLN A 290 10.57 3.16 -0.44
C GLN A 290 11.80 2.29 -0.17
N CYS A 291 12.71 2.12 -1.14
CA CYS A 291 13.98 1.43 -0.92
C CYS A 291 14.85 2.13 0.12
N TRP A 292 14.85 3.47 0.17
CA TRP A 292 15.60 4.25 1.15
C TRP A 292 15.16 3.98 2.59
N TYR A 293 13.89 3.69 2.79
CA TYR A 293 13.31 3.36 4.10
C TYR A 293 13.08 1.85 4.31
N ASP A 294 13.64 0.97 3.47
CA ASP A 294 13.57 -0.49 3.55
C ASP A 294 12.13 -1.03 3.50
N THR A 295 11.28 -0.43 2.69
CA THR A 295 9.85 -0.78 2.63
C THR A 295 9.33 -1.01 1.23
N ASN A 296 10.17 -1.22 0.22
CA ASN A 296 9.69 -1.54 -1.11
C ASN A 296 9.33 -3.03 -1.25
N ARG A 297 8.42 -3.34 -2.18
CA ARG A 297 8.15 -4.72 -2.60
C ARG A 297 9.31 -5.28 -3.42
N THR A 298 9.40 -6.58 -3.48
CA THR A 298 10.46 -7.26 -4.21
C THR A 298 9.96 -8.47 -4.97
N MET A 299 10.54 -8.70 -6.15
CA MET A 299 10.40 -9.91 -6.96
C MET A 299 8.96 -10.25 -7.35
N ASP A 300 8.16 -9.27 -7.67
CA ASP A 300 6.82 -9.44 -8.21
C ASP A 300 6.70 -8.91 -9.66
N HIS A 301 5.45 -8.72 -10.15
CA HIS A 301 5.19 -8.29 -11.50
C HIS A 301 5.64 -6.86 -11.84
N ASP A 302 5.92 -6.03 -10.83
CA ASP A 302 6.31 -4.62 -10.98
C ASP A 302 7.68 -4.28 -10.35
N HIS A 303 8.28 -5.22 -9.59
CA HIS A 303 9.48 -4.95 -8.81
C HIS A 303 10.58 -5.99 -9.08
N ASN A 304 11.83 -5.52 -9.02
CA ASN A 304 13.01 -6.36 -9.04
C ASN A 304 13.42 -6.81 -7.62
N HIS A 305 14.69 -7.07 -7.38
CA HIS A 305 15.23 -7.50 -6.07
C HIS A 305 15.62 -6.34 -5.15
N ILE A 306 15.51 -5.09 -5.60
CA ILE A 306 15.94 -3.91 -4.83
C ILE A 306 14.79 -3.43 -3.94
N HIS A 307 14.98 -3.48 -2.63
CA HIS A 307 13.97 -3.10 -1.65
C HIS A 307 14.55 -2.50 -0.36
N THR A 308 15.88 -2.41 -0.25
CA THR A 308 16.55 -1.82 0.92
C THR A 308 17.50 -0.71 0.52
N ARG A 309 17.82 0.19 1.48
CA ARG A 309 18.78 1.29 1.30
C ARG A 309 20.16 0.79 0.87
N GLU A 310 20.64 -0.30 1.46
CA GLU A 310 21.93 -0.87 1.13
C GLU A 310 21.95 -1.37 -0.33
N GLN A 311 20.92 -2.08 -0.74
CA GLN A 311 20.77 -2.53 -2.12
C GLN A 311 20.66 -1.34 -3.08
N LEU A 312 19.89 -0.30 -2.72
CA LEU A 312 19.75 0.91 -3.53
C LEU A 312 21.11 1.61 -3.72
N LYS A 313 21.88 1.79 -2.64
CA LYS A 313 23.25 2.39 -2.70
C LYS A 313 24.16 1.63 -3.68
N ALA A 314 24.04 0.33 -3.75
CA ALA A 314 24.85 -0.50 -4.65
C ALA A 314 24.31 -0.50 -6.11
N TYR A 315 23.00 -0.49 -6.28
CA TYR A 315 22.34 -0.65 -7.58
C TYR A 315 22.17 0.66 -8.35
N ASP A 316 21.70 1.71 -7.67
CA ASP A 316 21.49 3.04 -8.23
C ASP A 316 22.10 4.12 -7.31
N PRO A 317 23.43 4.23 -7.30
CA PRO A 317 24.13 5.16 -6.38
C PRO A 317 23.76 6.63 -6.62
N ALA A 318 23.28 7.00 -7.80
CA ALA A 318 22.85 8.36 -8.07
C ALA A 318 21.51 8.69 -7.40
N ALA A 319 20.57 7.77 -7.46
CA ALA A 319 19.31 7.88 -6.71
C ALA A 319 19.58 7.88 -5.19
N ALA A 320 20.43 6.97 -4.72
CA ALA A 320 20.79 6.88 -3.31
C ALA A 320 21.43 8.18 -2.80
N GLN A 321 22.29 8.84 -3.60
CA GLN A 321 22.87 10.13 -3.24
C GLN A 321 21.80 11.23 -3.17
N LEU A 322 20.88 11.27 -4.12
CA LEU A 322 19.75 12.21 -4.08
C LEU A 322 18.89 11.98 -2.83
N CYS A 323 18.61 10.72 -2.49
CA CYS A 323 17.91 10.38 -1.24
C CYS A 323 18.68 10.86 -0.01
N ALA A 324 19.99 10.62 0.06
CA ALA A 324 20.82 11.08 1.19
C ALA A 324 20.78 12.60 1.37
N ASP A 325 20.88 13.35 0.28
CA ASP A 325 20.87 14.81 0.30
C ASP A 325 19.50 15.39 0.69
N VAL A 326 18.42 14.74 0.28
CA VAL A 326 17.05 15.23 0.53
C VAL A 326 16.46 14.66 1.81
N LEU A 327 16.62 13.36 2.04
CA LEU A 327 15.93 12.63 3.13
C LEU A 327 16.81 12.51 4.39
N GLY A 328 18.09 12.85 4.28
CA GLY A 328 19.09 12.56 5.31
C GLY A 328 19.46 11.06 5.35
N ASP A 329 20.62 10.76 5.95
CA ASP A 329 21.10 9.38 6.13
C ASP A 329 20.95 8.94 7.61
N SER A 330 19.75 9.14 8.17
CA SER A 330 19.42 8.73 9.53
C SER A 330 19.38 7.20 9.64
N GLU A 331 19.52 6.68 10.87
CA GLU A 331 19.41 5.25 11.16
C GLU A 331 17.97 4.73 11.07
N TRP A 332 16.98 5.62 11.05
CA TRP A 332 15.58 5.22 11.00
C TRP A 332 15.24 4.47 9.71
N ARG A 333 14.51 3.37 9.87
CA ARG A 333 13.92 2.55 8.81
C ARG A 333 12.47 2.27 9.14
N PHE A 334 11.68 2.05 8.11
CA PHE A 334 10.32 1.58 8.31
C PHE A 334 10.33 0.20 8.97
N VAL A 335 9.50 0.06 9.97
CA VAL A 335 9.21 -1.23 10.61
C VAL A 335 7.70 -1.39 10.60
N SER A 336 7.21 -2.52 10.14
CA SER A 336 5.79 -2.85 10.10
C SER A 336 5.08 -2.49 11.41
N PRO A 337 3.92 -1.82 11.39
CA PRO A 337 3.12 -1.52 12.57
C PRO A 337 2.73 -2.78 13.34
N ARG A 338 2.60 -3.92 12.67
CA ARG A 338 2.33 -5.23 13.29
C ARG A 338 3.46 -5.69 14.20
N LEU A 339 4.71 -5.37 13.87
CA LEU A 339 5.90 -5.68 14.68
C LEU A 339 6.13 -4.69 15.82
N ARG A 340 5.51 -3.51 15.72
CA ARG A 340 5.55 -2.44 16.73
C ARG A 340 4.28 -2.37 17.59
N ALA A 341 3.32 -3.26 17.35
CA ALA A 341 2.06 -3.33 18.09
C ALA A 341 2.29 -3.35 19.60
N GLY A 342 1.46 -2.65 20.35
CA GLY A 342 1.54 -2.52 21.79
C GLY A 342 2.65 -1.59 22.30
N LYS A 343 3.40 -0.91 21.43
CA LYS A 343 4.53 -0.04 21.80
C LYS A 343 4.29 1.40 21.37
N GLN A 344 4.81 2.36 22.15
CA GLN A 344 4.77 3.80 21.82
C GLN A 344 3.35 4.27 21.42
N HIS A 345 3.23 4.96 20.28
CA HIS A 345 1.96 5.43 19.74
C HIS A 345 0.96 4.31 19.36
N LEU A 346 1.43 3.07 19.23
CA LEU A 346 0.60 1.88 19.03
C LEU A 346 0.33 1.11 20.34
N ALA A 347 0.53 1.73 21.52
CA ALA A 347 0.23 1.12 22.80
C ALA A 347 -1.26 0.76 22.89
N GLY A 348 -1.56 -0.54 23.07
CA GLY A 348 -2.92 -1.08 23.05
C GLY A 348 -3.44 -1.54 21.70
N TYR A 349 -2.73 -1.28 20.61
CA TYR A 349 -3.03 -1.88 19.30
C TYR A 349 -2.67 -3.37 19.31
N ASP A 350 -3.61 -4.20 18.89
CA ASP A 350 -3.42 -5.65 18.73
C ASP A 350 -3.81 -6.07 17.30
N PRO A 351 -2.85 -6.43 16.45
CA PRO A 351 -3.13 -6.88 15.09
C PRO A 351 -4.01 -8.14 14.99
N ALA A 352 -4.07 -8.94 16.07
CA ALA A 352 -4.90 -10.15 16.09
C ALA A 352 -6.41 -9.83 16.20
N THR A 353 -6.75 -8.64 16.71
CA THR A 353 -8.12 -8.15 16.83
C THR A 353 -8.48 -7.12 15.76
N ALA A 354 -7.51 -6.75 14.92
CA ALA A 354 -7.73 -5.81 13.83
C ALA A 354 -8.73 -6.35 12.79
N PRO A 355 -9.48 -5.48 12.11
CA PRO A 355 -10.37 -5.90 11.03
C PRO A 355 -9.62 -6.69 9.95
N ARG A 356 -10.35 -7.60 9.32
CA ARG A 356 -9.93 -8.22 8.07
C ARG A 356 -10.65 -7.52 6.93
N VAL A 357 -9.92 -7.08 5.92
CA VAL A 357 -10.51 -6.53 4.70
C VAL A 357 -11.08 -7.65 3.86
N VAL A 358 -12.37 -7.56 3.57
CA VAL A 358 -13.06 -8.47 2.67
C VAL A 358 -13.79 -7.61 1.64
N ASP A 359 -13.23 -7.58 0.43
CA ASP A 359 -13.87 -6.85 -0.66
C ASP A 359 -15.23 -7.46 -1.01
N PRO A 360 -16.26 -6.63 -1.24
CA PRO A 360 -17.48 -7.10 -1.88
C PRO A 360 -17.19 -7.76 -3.24
N VAL A 361 -18.01 -8.72 -3.64
CA VAL A 361 -17.80 -9.53 -4.86
C VAL A 361 -17.59 -8.67 -6.11
N HIS A 362 -18.28 -7.52 -6.25
CA HIS A 362 -18.13 -6.64 -7.40
C HIS A 362 -16.76 -5.94 -7.41
N ILE A 363 -16.20 -5.59 -6.24
CA ILE A 363 -14.86 -5.01 -6.11
C ILE A 363 -13.79 -6.07 -6.40
N GLU A 364 -13.92 -7.29 -5.87
CA GLU A 364 -13.04 -8.40 -6.24
C GLU A 364 -13.05 -8.67 -7.75
N ASN A 365 -14.24 -8.62 -8.38
CA ASN A 365 -14.35 -8.80 -9.82
C ASN A 365 -13.64 -7.70 -10.60
N ALA A 366 -13.67 -6.44 -10.14
CA ALA A 366 -12.91 -5.36 -10.76
C ALA A 366 -11.39 -5.62 -10.71
N ALA A 367 -10.89 -6.17 -9.60
CA ALA A 367 -9.50 -6.58 -9.48
C ALA A 367 -9.15 -7.71 -10.47
N TYR A 368 -10.01 -8.72 -10.60
CA TYR A 368 -9.80 -9.80 -11.56
C TYR A 368 -9.86 -9.31 -12.99
N ASP A 369 -10.86 -8.51 -13.37
CA ASP A 369 -10.98 -7.92 -14.72
C ASP A 369 -9.73 -7.10 -15.08
N TYR A 370 -9.14 -6.39 -14.10
CA TYR A 370 -7.89 -5.65 -14.32
C TYR A 370 -6.70 -6.56 -14.62
N TYR A 371 -6.55 -7.64 -13.85
CA TYR A 371 -5.42 -8.55 -14.03
C TYR A 371 -5.62 -9.50 -15.21
N ASP A 372 -6.84 -9.87 -15.56
CA ASP A 372 -7.15 -10.80 -16.66
C ASP A 372 -6.62 -10.31 -18.00
N LYS A 373 -6.64 -8.99 -18.24
CA LYS A 373 -6.04 -8.43 -19.47
C LYS A 373 -4.55 -8.73 -19.62
N TYR A 374 -3.84 -8.97 -18.51
CA TYR A 374 -2.43 -9.31 -18.52
C TYR A 374 -2.19 -10.82 -18.61
N TRP A 375 -3.09 -11.66 -18.08
CA TRP A 375 -2.91 -13.11 -18.03
C TRP A 375 -2.73 -13.72 -19.40
N LYS A 376 -3.47 -13.27 -20.41
CA LYS A 376 -3.35 -13.77 -21.80
C LYS A 376 -1.92 -13.58 -22.33
N SER A 377 -1.34 -12.40 -22.17
CA SER A 377 0.03 -12.13 -22.62
C SER A 377 1.08 -12.89 -21.81
N TYR A 378 0.80 -13.15 -20.55
CA TYR A 378 1.68 -13.90 -19.67
C TYR A 378 1.70 -15.38 -20.05
N TRP A 379 0.55 -16.00 -20.26
CA TRP A 379 0.45 -17.39 -20.71
C TRP A 379 1.08 -17.57 -22.09
N GLN A 380 0.91 -16.63 -23.01
CA GLN A 380 1.57 -16.65 -24.31
C GLN A 380 3.10 -16.73 -24.18
N ARG A 381 3.72 -15.99 -23.25
CA ARG A 381 5.16 -16.07 -22.98
C ARG A 381 5.57 -17.45 -22.46
N LEU A 382 4.77 -18.09 -21.63
CA LEU A 382 5.04 -19.45 -21.16
C LEU A 382 4.90 -20.47 -22.29
N GLU A 383 3.91 -20.30 -23.18
CA GLU A 383 3.75 -21.13 -24.35
C GLU A 383 4.95 -20.99 -25.32
N GLU A 384 5.41 -19.76 -25.57
CA GLU A 384 6.61 -19.49 -26.36
C GLU A 384 7.87 -20.10 -25.73
N LYS A 385 8.01 -20.03 -24.41
CA LYS A 385 9.12 -20.59 -23.65
C LYS A 385 9.17 -22.12 -23.71
N HIS A 386 8.02 -22.78 -23.65
CA HIS A 386 7.89 -24.23 -23.56
C HIS A 386 7.38 -24.88 -24.84
N GLY A 387 6.67 -24.13 -25.69
CA GLY A 387 6.25 -24.56 -27.01
C GLY A 387 7.43 -24.43 -27.95
N GLY A 388 8.14 -25.52 -28.25
CA GLY A 388 9.16 -25.51 -29.29
C GLY A 388 8.59 -24.90 -30.58
N LYS A 389 9.44 -24.18 -31.33
CA LYS A 389 9.10 -23.58 -32.63
C LYS A 389 8.17 -24.53 -33.41
N LYS A 390 6.89 -24.15 -33.55
CA LYS A 390 6.04 -24.81 -34.53
C LYS A 390 6.76 -24.63 -35.86
N GLU A 391 7.39 -25.70 -36.35
CA GLU A 391 7.83 -25.73 -37.74
C GLU A 391 6.62 -25.36 -38.59
N VAL A 392 6.68 -24.19 -39.20
CA VAL A 392 5.74 -23.84 -40.27
C VAL A 392 6.00 -24.87 -41.37
N ARG A 393 5.24 -25.95 -41.36
CA ARG A 393 5.15 -26.82 -42.53
C ARG A 393 4.35 -26.01 -43.54
N GLU A 394 5.09 -25.28 -44.38
CA GLU A 394 4.56 -24.83 -45.66
C GLU A 394 4.09 -26.07 -46.43
N LYS A 395 2.80 -26.11 -46.74
CA LYS A 395 2.19 -27.02 -47.69
C LYS A 395 2.07 -26.32 -49.03
#